data_f7b4b7ef8ad5e4cbf009500498c91d50
#
_entry.id   f7b4b7ef8ad5e4cbf009500498c91d50
#
_cell.length_a   1.000
_cell.length_b   1.000
_cell.length_c   1.000
_cell.angle_alpha   90.00
_cell.angle_beta   90.00
_cell.angle_gamma   90.00
#
_symmetry.space_group_name_H-M   'P 1'
#
loop_
_entity.id
_entity.type
_entity.pdbx_description
1 polymer ?
#
loop_
_entity_poly.entity_id
_entity_poly.type
_entity_poly.pdbx_seq_one_letter_code
_entity_poly.pdbx_strand_id
1 'polypeptide(L)'
;MASFTAAKMMWVKKHEPENFKRCRHILLPKDYIRFMLTGVFATDVSDASGMQLLDVGKRCWSDEVLKKLEIDEDLLAKVYESPDVTCYVTENAAKACGLTNGIPVAAGAGDNAAAAIGTGVCENGKAFTTIGTSGVVFAHTDKMIFDKQGRIHTFCCAVPGAWHVMGVTQAAGLSLSWFRNNFAKDLSYGEIDKLCESIPIGAEKLIYLPYLM
;
A
#
# COMPACT_ATOMS: atom_id res chain seq x y z
N MET A 1 -10.89 7.57 -2.21
CA MET A 1 -10.33 8.01 -0.91
C MET A 1 -9.24 9.04 -1.16
N ALA A 2 -9.22 10.13 -0.39
CA ALA A 2 -8.30 11.26 -0.63
C ALA A 2 -6.81 10.92 -0.49
N SER A 3 -6.48 9.89 0.28
CA SER A 3 -5.09 9.46 0.52
C SER A 3 -4.44 8.72 -0.65
N PHE A 4 -5.22 8.20 -1.58
CA PHE A 4 -4.73 7.41 -2.71
C PHE A 4 -4.35 8.26 -3.94
N THR A 5 -3.63 7.66 -4.89
CA THR A 5 -2.99 8.36 -6.01
C THR A 5 -3.97 9.07 -6.94
N ALA A 6 -5.09 8.44 -7.31
CA ALA A 6 -6.07 9.06 -8.21
C ALA A 6 -6.57 10.42 -7.70
N ALA A 7 -6.87 10.54 -6.40
CA ALA A 7 -7.32 11.80 -5.81
C ALA A 7 -6.24 12.89 -5.87
N LYS A 8 -4.96 12.52 -5.69
CA LYS A 8 -3.82 13.44 -5.81
C LYS A 8 -3.63 13.91 -7.25
N MET A 9 -3.75 12.99 -8.22
CA MET A 9 -3.72 13.33 -9.65
C MET A 9 -4.83 14.32 -10.02
N MET A 10 -6.05 14.05 -9.55
CA MET A 10 -7.19 14.95 -9.79
C MET A 10 -7.00 16.33 -9.13
N TRP A 11 -6.35 16.37 -7.97
CA TRP A 11 -6.00 17.61 -7.32
C TRP A 11 -5.02 18.43 -8.17
N VAL A 12 -3.93 17.82 -8.66
CA VAL A 12 -2.95 18.48 -9.53
C VAL A 12 -3.60 18.92 -10.85
N LYS A 13 -4.43 18.04 -11.48
CA LYS A 13 -5.17 18.38 -12.70
C LYS A 13 -6.03 19.62 -12.52
N LYS A 14 -6.68 19.77 -11.36
CA LYS A 14 -7.58 20.88 -11.05
C LYS A 14 -6.84 22.15 -10.66
N HIS A 15 -5.82 22.06 -9.82
CA HIS A 15 -5.18 23.21 -9.18
C HIS A 15 -3.88 23.64 -9.86
N GLU A 16 -3.26 22.72 -10.61
CA GLU A 16 -2.00 22.97 -11.35
C GLU A 16 -2.12 22.50 -12.81
N PRO A 17 -3.13 22.95 -13.58
CA PRO A 17 -3.43 22.41 -14.91
C PRO A 17 -2.27 22.52 -15.90
N GLU A 18 -1.45 23.57 -15.82
CA GLU A 18 -0.30 23.73 -16.71
C GLU A 18 0.81 22.73 -16.39
N ASN A 19 0.99 22.35 -15.13
CA ASN A 19 1.90 21.29 -14.74
C ASN A 19 1.37 19.95 -15.19
N PHE A 20 0.07 19.67 -15.01
CA PHE A 20 -0.55 18.43 -15.46
C PHE A 20 -0.48 18.24 -16.99
N LYS A 21 -0.69 19.30 -17.80
CA LYS A 21 -0.54 19.25 -19.26
C LYS A 21 0.89 18.87 -19.73
N ARG A 22 1.89 19.24 -18.94
CA ARG A 22 3.30 18.90 -19.24
C ARG A 22 3.69 17.52 -18.73
N CYS A 23 2.87 16.89 -17.86
CA CYS A 23 3.11 15.55 -17.36
C CYS A 23 3.15 14.55 -18.52
N ARG A 24 4.13 13.65 -18.50
CA ARG A 24 4.28 12.60 -19.51
C ARG A 24 4.16 11.21 -18.89
N HIS A 25 4.55 11.07 -17.64
CA HIS A 25 4.45 9.80 -16.92
C HIS A 25 4.19 10.04 -15.44
N ILE A 26 3.45 9.14 -14.84
CA ILE A 26 3.13 9.11 -13.41
C ILE A 26 3.65 7.81 -12.85
N LEU A 27 4.53 7.90 -11.88
CA LEU A 27 5.17 6.75 -11.22
C LEU A 27 4.92 6.80 -9.72
N LEU A 28 4.81 5.63 -9.12
CA LEU A 28 4.91 5.50 -7.66
C LEU A 28 6.39 5.65 -7.22
N PRO A 29 6.68 5.99 -5.95
CA PRO A 29 8.05 6.24 -5.51
C PRO A 29 9.02 5.11 -5.82
N LYS A 30 8.65 3.84 -5.56
CA LYS A 30 9.51 2.69 -5.90
C LYS A 30 9.73 2.55 -7.40
N ASP A 31 8.69 2.83 -8.20
CA ASP A 31 8.74 2.73 -9.65
C ASP A 31 9.65 3.81 -10.25
N TYR A 32 9.68 5.00 -9.63
CA TYR A 32 10.64 6.03 -10.01
C TYR A 32 12.09 5.61 -9.73
N ILE A 33 12.37 4.99 -8.58
CA ILE A 33 13.71 4.45 -8.29
C ILE A 33 14.10 3.38 -9.31
N ARG A 34 13.18 2.46 -9.63
CA ARG A 34 13.42 1.46 -10.67
C ARG A 34 13.69 2.11 -12.03
N PHE A 35 12.92 3.13 -12.41
CA PHE A 35 13.15 3.90 -13.64
C PHE A 35 14.56 4.52 -13.66
N MET A 36 15.01 5.11 -12.55
CA MET A 36 16.36 5.68 -12.46
C MET A 36 17.46 4.62 -12.65
N LEU A 37 17.21 3.39 -12.22
CA LEU A 37 18.15 2.28 -12.39
C LEU A 37 18.16 1.69 -13.80
N THR A 38 17.04 1.79 -14.53
CA THR A 38 16.78 0.95 -15.70
C THR A 38 16.34 1.71 -16.95
N GLY A 39 15.80 2.92 -16.79
CA GLY A 39 15.21 3.70 -17.87
C GLY A 39 13.82 3.20 -18.34
N VAL A 40 13.23 2.20 -17.67
CA VAL A 40 11.97 1.56 -18.08
C VAL A 40 10.82 1.99 -17.16
N PHE A 41 9.72 2.45 -17.77
CA PHE A 41 8.46 2.74 -17.08
C PHE A 41 7.69 1.44 -16.84
N ALA A 42 7.60 1.02 -15.59
CA ALA A 42 6.86 -0.16 -15.17
C ALA A 42 6.29 0.04 -13.78
N THR A 43 5.25 -0.70 -13.43
CA THR A 43 4.67 -0.81 -12.08
C THR A 43 4.24 -2.25 -11.83
N ASP A 44 3.88 -2.59 -10.60
CA ASP A 44 3.34 -3.91 -10.28
C ASP A 44 1.89 -3.84 -9.80
N VAL A 45 1.20 -4.96 -9.92
CA VAL A 45 -0.23 -5.09 -9.58
C VAL A 45 -0.52 -4.75 -8.11
N SER A 46 0.39 -5.07 -7.18
CA SER A 46 0.11 -4.90 -5.74
C SER A 46 0.14 -3.42 -5.35
N ASP A 47 1.14 -2.67 -5.80
CA ASP A 47 1.25 -1.23 -5.52
C ASP A 47 0.28 -0.40 -6.38
N ALA A 48 0.09 -0.78 -7.66
CA ALA A 48 -0.91 -0.17 -8.53
C ALA A 48 -2.35 -0.31 -8.00
N SER A 49 -2.65 -1.38 -7.25
CA SER A 49 -3.95 -1.52 -6.56
C SER A 49 -4.26 -0.34 -5.63
N GLY A 50 -3.24 0.25 -4.99
CA GLY A 50 -3.37 1.44 -4.16
C GLY A 50 -3.56 2.74 -4.93
N MET A 51 -3.44 2.75 -6.25
CA MET A 51 -3.65 3.97 -7.06
C MET A 51 -5.11 4.34 -7.25
N GLN A 52 -6.06 3.41 -7.02
CA GLN A 52 -7.50 3.54 -7.36
C GLN A 52 -7.77 3.69 -8.87
N LEU A 53 -6.86 3.26 -9.71
CA LEU A 53 -6.96 3.26 -11.17
C LEU A 53 -6.92 1.86 -11.75
N LEU A 54 -6.52 0.86 -10.96
CA LEU A 54 -6.43 -0.54 -11.36
C LEU A 54 -7.79 -1.24 -11.22
N ASP A 55 -8.17 -2.03 -12.22
CA ASP A 55 -9.17 -3.09 -12.06
C ASP A 55 -8.48 -4.27 -11.36
N VAL A 56 -8.69 -4.36 -10.05
CA VAL A 56 -8.03 -5.37 -9.20
C VAL A 56 -8.41 -6.80 -9.61
N GLY A 57 -9.60 -6.99 -10.17
CA GLY A 57 -10.04 -8.30 -10.67
C GLY A 57 -9.35 -8.71 -11.95
N LYS A 58 -9.18 -7.78 -12.88
CA LYS A 58 -8.52 -8.01 -14.18
C LYS A 58 -7.01 -7.79 -14.14
N ARG A 59 -6.49 -7.19 -13.06
CA ARG A 59 -5.06 -6.90 -12.86
C ARG A 59 -4.47 -5.99 -13.94
N CYS A 60 -5.26 -5.06 -14.45
CA CYS A 60 -4.87 -4.06 -15.46
C CYS A 60 -5.52 -2.72 -15.15
N TRP A 61 -5.11 -1.66 -15.83
CA TRP A 61 -5.75 -0.37 -15.68
C TRP A 61 -7.25 -0.46 -16.02
N SER A 62 -8.07 0.30 -15.33
CA SER A 62 -9.52 0.31 -15.49
C SER A 62 -9.94 1.36 -16.51
N ASP A 63 -10.27 0.95 -17.73
CA ASP A 63 -10.79 1.84 -18.80
C ASP A 63 -11.94 2.70 -18.30
N GLU A 64 -12.85 2.10 -17.51
CA GLU A 64 -14.02 2.81 -17.00
C GLU A 64 -13.61 3.95 -16.05
N VAL A 65 -12.69 3.70 -15.12
CA VAL A 65 -12.21 4.68 -14.15
C VAL A 65 -11.40 5.75 -14.85
N LEU A 66 -10.47 5.36 -15.73
CA LEU A 66 -9.65 6.30 -16.50
C LEU A 66 -10.52 7.24 -17.33
N LYS A 67 -11.51 6.70 -18.03
CA LYS A 67 -12.46 7.51 -18.82
C LYS A 67 -13.27 8.47 -17.94
N LYS A 68 -13.78 8.02 -16.80
CA LYS A 68 -14.54 8.88 -15.88
C LYS A 68 -13.73 10.00 -15.28
N LEU A 69 -12.43 9.77 -15.02
CA LEU A 69 -11.51 10.76 -14.48
C LEU A 69 -10.80 11.57 -15.57
N GLU A 70 -11.04 11.22 -16.85
CA GLU A 70 -10.37 11.81 -18.02
C GLU A 70 -8.83 11.78 -17.85
N ILE A 71 -8.32 10.61 -17.48
CA ILE A 71 -6.89 10.31 -17.36
C ILE A 71 -6.50 9.47 -18.57
N ASP A 72 -5.47 9.91 -19.28
CA ASP A 72 -4.89 9.16 -20.38
C ASP A 72 -4.06 8.00 -19.84
N GLU A 73 -4.30 6.79 -20.36
CA GLU A 73 -3.54 5.59 -19.97
C GLU A 73 -2.05 5.71 -20.30
N ASP A 74 -1.69 6.46 -21.33
CA ASP A 74 -0.29 6.73 -21.72
C ASP A 74 0.51 7.44 -20.62
N LEU A 75 -0.15 8.08 -19.64
CA LEU A 75 0.49 8.62 -18.45
C LEU A 75 0.92 7.54 -17.45
N LEU A 76 0.36 6.35 -17.54
CA LEU A 76 0.55 5.27 -16.56
C LEU A 76 1.58 4.25 -17.07
N ALA A 77 2.34 3.70 -16.13
CA ALA A 77 3.32 2.68 -16.46
C ALA A 77 2.65 1.33 -16.76
N LYS A 78 3.30 0.50 -17.58
CA LYS A 78 2.83 -0.88 -17.83
C LYS A 78 2.82 -1.67 -16.53
N VAL A 79 1.73 -2.41 -16.29
CA VAL A 79 1.52 -3.24 -15.09
C VAL A 79 2.09 -4.63 -15.31
N TYR A 80 2.77 -5.16 -14.29
CA TYR A 80 3.37 -6.49 -14.26
C TYR A 80 2.97 -7.21 -12.96
N GLU A 81 3.17 -8.53 -12.92
CA GLU A 81 3.17 -9.25 -11.67
C GLU A 81 4.44 -8.90 -10.85
N SER A 82 4.33 -8.92 -9.52
CA SER A 82 5.41 -8.46 -8.65
C SER A 82 6.77 -9.13 -8.88
N PRO A 83 6.88 -10.46 -9.13
CA PRO A 83 8.16 -11.12 -9.37
C PRO A 83 8.68 -11.01 -10.82
N ASP A 84 7.89 -10.47 -11.75
CA ASP A 84 8.30 -10.38 -13.15
C ASP A 84 9.56 -9.51 -13.30
N VAL A 85 10.54 -10.00 -14.06
CA VAL A 85 11.68 -9.19 -14.46
C VAL A 85 11.23 -8.20 -15.52
N THR A 86 11.18 -6.92 -15.18
CA THR A 86 10.72 -5.86 -16.08
C THR A 86 11.84 -5.29 -16.94
N CYS A 87 13.05 -5.35 -16.45
CA CYS A 87 14.20 -4.64 -17.03
C CYS A 87 15.51 -5.06 -16.33
N TYR A 88 16.60 -4.38 -16.72
CA TYR A 88 17.95 -4.63 -16.20
C TYR A 88 18.63 -3.31 -15.83
N VAL A 89 19.50 -3.34 -14.82
CA VAL A 89 20.32 -2.17 -14.43
C VAL A 89 21.18 -1.73 -15.60
N THR A 90 21.10 -0.45 -15.95
CA THR A 90 21.89 0.14 -17.04
C THR A 90 23.34 0.38 -16.61
N GLU A 91 24.25 0.49 -17.59
CA GLU A 91 25.66 0.80 -17.33
C GLU A 91 25.86 2.11 -16.56
N ASN A 92 25.07 3.15 -16.91
CA ASN A 92 25.15 4.45 -16.23
C ASN A 92 24.71 4.35 -14.77
N ALA A 93 23.59 3.67 -14.49
CA ALA A 93 23.12 3.46 -13.14
C ALA A 93 24.09 2.58 -12.33
N ALA A 94 24.63 1.52 -12.93
CA ALA A 94 25.62 0.66 -12.31
C ALA A 94 26.85 1.46 -11.85
N LYS A 95 27.40 2.32 -12.70
CA LYS A 95 28.54 3.21 -12.37
C LYS A 95 28.18 4.19 -11.24
N ALA A 96 26.98 4.79 -11.28
CA ALA A 96 26.55 5.79 -10.30
C ALA A 96 26.30 5.22 -8.91
N CYS A 97 25.81 3.96 -8.83
CA CYS A 97 25.40 3.31 -7.57
C CYS A 97 26.36 2.23 -7.08
N GLY A 98 27.44 1.92 -7.82
CA GLY A 98 28.34 0.81 -7.49
C GLY A 98 27.75 -0.58 -7.72
N LEU A 99 26.74 -0.69 -8.58
CA LEU A 99 26.08 -1.95 -8.94
C LEU A 99 26.75 -2.59 -10.15
N THR A 100 26.42 -3.85 -10.41
CA THR A 100 26.80 -4.53 -11.64
C THR A 100 25.80 -4.20 -12.76
N ASN A 101 26.30 -3.90 -13.97
CA ASN A 101 25.43 -3.74 -15.14
C ASN A 101 24.72 -5.05 -15.48
N GLY A 102 23.47 -4.97 -15.90
CA GLY A 102 22.69 -6.13 -16.35
C GLY A 102 22.06 -6.95 -15.22
N ILE A 103 22.08 -6.48 -13.97
CA ILE A 103 21.30 -7.11 -12.88
C ILE A 103 19.82 -7.05 -13.25
N PRO A 104 19.08 -8.18 -13.21
CA PRO A 104 17.64 -8.18 -13.45
C PRO A 104 16.91 -7.42 -12.34
N VAL A 105 15.91 -6.62 -12.74
CA VAL A 105 15.11 -5.80 -11.83
C VAL A 105 13.64 -6.24 -11.93
N ALA A 106 13.11 -6.74 -10.83
CA ALA A 106 11.71 -7.16 -10.72
C ALA A 106 10.75 -5.95 -10.68
N ALA A 107 9.48 -6.20 -10.97
CA ALA A 107 8.42 -5.21 -10.82
C ALA A 107 8.31 -4.71 -9.37
N GLY A 108 8.63 -5.56 -8.41
CA GLY A 108 8.58 -5.24 -7.00
C GLY A 108 7.18 -5.33 -6.43
N ALA A 109 6.95 -4.76 -5.24
CA ALA A 109 5.67 -4.80 -4.59
C ALA A 109 5.44 -3.58 -3.71
N GLY A 110 4.18 -3.25 -3.43
CA GLY A 110 3.81 -2.35 -2.35
C GLY A 110 4.31 -2.90 -1.01
N ASP A 111 4.57 -2.01 -0.04
CA ASP A 111 5.23 -2.33 1.23
C ASP A 111 4.54 -3.46 2.02
N ASN A 112 3.20 -3.42 2.15
CA ASN A 112 2.44 -4.46 2.84
C ASN A 112 2.45 -5.79 2.08
N ALA A 113 2.42 -5.77 0.75
CA ALA A 113 2.51 -6.98 -0.08
C ALA A 113 3.92 -7.58 0.00
N ALA A 114 4.97 -6.76 0.03
CA ALA A 114 6.34 -7.21 0.25
C ALA A 114 6.53 -7.78 1.66
N ALA A 115 5.95 -7.14 2.69
CA ALA A 115 5.96 -7.64 4.06
C ALA A 115 5.27 -9.00 4.19
N ALA A 116 4.20 -9.25 3.43
CA ALA A 116 3.53 -10.54 3.39
C ALA A 116 4.49 -11.64 2.91
N ILE A 117 5.26 -11.38 1.85
CA ILE A 117 6.29 -12.32 1.37
C ILE A 117 7.34 -12.57 2.47
N GLY A 118 7.87 -11.48 3.04
CA GLY A 118 8.91 -11.56 4.08
C GLY A 118 8.49 -12.28 5.35
N THR A 119 7.20 -12.30 5.68
CA THR A 119 6.63 -12.97 6.86
C THR A 119 6.00 -14.33 6.54
N GLY A 120 6.07 -14.79 5.29
CA GLY A 120 5.51 -16.07 4.86
C GLY A 120 3.98 -16.10 4.75
N VAL A 121 3.32 -14.94 4.65
CA VAL A 121 1.87 -14.82 4.45
C VAL A 121 1.58 -14.84 2.95
N CYS A 122 1.76 -16.01 2.33
CA CYS A 122 1.74 -16.21 0.88
C CYS A 122 0.67 -17.23 0.43
N GLU A 123 -0.20 -17.67 1.31
CA GLU A 123 -1.24 -18.65 1.00
C GLU A 123 -2.52 -18.38 1.78
N ASN A 124 -3.62 -18.91 1.28
CA ASN A 124 -4.94 -18.73 1.89
C ASN A 124 -4.99 -19.19 3.36
N GLY A 125 -5.63 -18.40 4.20
CA GLY A 125 -5.72 -18.66 5.64
C GLY A 125 -4.58 -18.07 6.47
N LYS A 126 -3.54 -17.52 5.83
CA LYS A 126 -2.48 -16.77 6.53
C LYS A 126 -2.78 -15.28 6.58
N ALA A 127 -2.42 -14.69 7.69
CA ALA A 127 -2.60 -13.26 7.97
C ALA A 127 -1.44 -12.73 8.83
N PHE A 128 -1.24 -11.42 8.81
CA PHE A 128 -0.41 -10.72 9.79
C PHE A 128 -1.10 -9.45 10.27
N THR A 129 -0.67 -8.97 11.42
CA THR A 129 -1.08 -7.66 11.95
C THR A 129 0.16 -6.83 12.24
N THR A 130 0.13 -5.57 11.81
CA THR A 130 1.14 -4.59 12.22
C THR A 130 0.49 -3.54 13.12
N ILE A 131 1.20 -3.17 14.18
CA ILE A 131 0.80 -2.14 15.13
C ILE A 131 1.92 -1.12 15.23
N GLY A 132 1.70 0.03 14.60
CA GLY A 132 2.50 1.23 14.73
C GLY A 132 1.61 2.35 15.23
N THR A 133 1.80 3.57 14.77
CA THR A 133 0.84 4.68 14.96
C THR A 133 -0.54 4.26 14.48
N SER A 134 -0.63 3.72 13.27
CA SER A 134 -1.78 3.03 12.71
C SER A 134 -1.69 1.51 12.91
N GLY A 135 -2.78 0.80 12.68
CA GLY A 135 -2.84 -0.65 12.70
C GLY A 135 -3.35 -1.21 11.38
N VAL A 136 -2.76 -2.30 10.93
CA VAL A 136 -3.15 -3.00 9.71
C VAL A 136 -3.36 -4.47 10.01
N VAL A 137 -4.45 -5.03 9.53
CA VAL A 137 -4.68 -6.47 9.45
C VAL A 137 -4.70 -6.85 7.98
N PHE A 138 -3.74 -7.65 7.57
CA PHE A 138 -3.59 -8.14 6.21
C PHE A 138 -3.89 -9.64 6.18
N ALA A 139 -4.71 -10.10 5.25
CA ALA A 139 -5.00 -11.51 5.05
C ALA A 139 -4.89 -11.88 3.57
N HIS A 140 -4.07 -12.89 3.28
CA HIS A 140 -3.89 -13.43 1.92
C HIS A 140 -5.14 -14.18 1.47
N THR A 141 -5.48 -14.06 0.19
CA THR A 141 -6.59 -14.80 -0.43
C THR A 141 -6.21 -15.26 -1.84
N ASP A 142 -6.47 -16.55 -2.15
CA ASP A 142 -6.24 -17.12 -3.50
C ASP A 142 -7.33 -16.74 -4.50
N LYS A 143 -8.39 -16.13 -4.03
CA LYS A 143 -9.50 -15.64 -4.85
C LYS A 143 -9.82 -14.20 -4.49
N MET A 144 -10.21 -13.42 -5.49
CA MET A 144 -10.67 -12.06 -5.25
C MET A 144 -11.91 -12.07 -4.34
N ILE A 145 -11.79 -11.42 -3.19
CA ILE A 145 -12.89 -11.18 -2.25
C ILE A 145 -13.01 -9.68 -2.07
N PHE A 146 -14.20 -9.14 -2.20
CA PHE A 146 -14.44 -7.72 -1.93
C PHE A 146 -15.67 -7.53 -1.03
N ASP A 147 -15.57 -6.55 -0.15
CA ASP A 147 -16.68 -6.14 0.70
C ASP A 147 -17.56 -5.13 -0.03
N LYS A 148 -18.82 -5.53 -0.34
CA LYS A 148 -19.79 -4.65 -1.01
C LYS A 148 -20.10 -3.37 -0.23
N GLN A 149 -19.87 -3.33 1.07
CA GLN A 149 -20.05 -2.15 1.91
C GLN A 149 -18.80 -1.26 1.98
N GLY A 150 -17.68 -1.68 1.36
CA GLY A 150 -16.44 -0.90 1.31
C GLY A 150 -15.75 -0.70 2.64
N ARG A 151 -15.91 -1.62 3.61
CA ARG A 151 -15.30 -1.54 4.96
C ARG A 151 -13.85 -1.97 5.00
N ILE A 152 -13.42 -2.80 4.04
CA ILE A 152 -12.06 -3.30 3.91
C ILE A 152 -11.56 -3.06 2.49
N HIS A 153 -10.25 -3.00 2.34
CA HIS A 153 -9.60 -2.92 1.04
C HIS A 153 -9.38 -4.31 0.46
N THR A 154 -9.47 -4.42 -0.86
CA THR A 154 -9.05 -5.59 -1.63
C THR A 154 -8.02 -5.15 -2.66
N PHE A 155 -6.83 -5.73 -2.62
CA PHE A 155 -5.72 -5.42 -3.52
C PHE A 155 -5.13 -6.70 -4.09
N CYS A 156 -4.41 -6.60 -5.21
CA CYS A 156 -3.56 -7.68 -5.69
C CYS A 156 -2.43 -7.95 -4.68
N CYS A 157 -2.10 -9.21 -4.47
CA CYS A 157 -0.96 -9.62 -3.64
C CYS A 157 0.34 -9.62 -4.47
N ALA A 158 1.50 -9.68 -3.82
CA ALA A 158 2.78 -9.88 -4.48
C ALA A 158 2.98 -11.33 -4.99
N VAL A 159 2.17 -12.26 -4.51
CA VAL A 159 2.07 -13.62 -5.08
C VAL A 159 1.25 -13.54 -6.37
N PRO A 160 1.78 -13.98 -7.52
CA PRO A 160 1.09 -13.92 -8.80
C PRO A 160 -0.28 -14.59 -8.75
N GLY A 161 -1.29 -13.94 -9.35
CA GLY A 161 -2.65 -14.47 -9.40
C GLY A 161 -3.39 -14.51 -8.06
N ALA A 162 -2.85 -13.93 -6.99
CA ALA A 162 -3.47 -13.88 -5.68
C ALA A 162 -3.83 -12.44 -5.26
N TRP A 163 -4.66 -12.33 -4.22
CA TRP A 163 -5.13 -11.07 -3.65
C TRP A 163 -4.89 -11.04 -2.15
N HIS A 164 -5.16 -9.90 -1.55
CA HIS A 164 -5.29 -9.78 -0.11
C HIS A 164 -6.45 -8.85 0.24
N VAL A 165 -7.01 -9.07 1.41
CA VAL A 165 -7.92 -8.13 2.04
C VAL A 165 -7.19 -7.44 3.19
N MET A 166 -7.51 -6.16 3.41
CA MET A 166 -6.82 -5.36 4.41
C MET A 166 -7.79 -4.46 5.16
N GLY A 167 -7.76 -4.58 6.49
CA GLY A 167 -8.40 -3.64 7.41
C GLY A 167 -7.35 -2.69 7.98
N VAL A 168 -7.70 -1.40 8.05
CA VAL A 168 -6.79 -0.37 8.57
C VAL A 168 -7.48 0.47 9.62
N THR A 169 -6.79 0.72 10.75
CA THR A 169 -7.16 1.77 11.70
C THR A 169 -6.06 2.81 11.74
N GLN A 170 -6.44 4.09 11.70
CA GLN A 170 -5.48 5.19 11.68
C GLN A 170 -4.83 5.44 13.04
N ALA A 171 -5.47 5.02 14.13
CA ALA A 171 -4.97 5.17 15.48
C ALA A 171 -4.99 3.83 16.22
N ALA A 172 -3.86 3.11 16.18
CA ALA A 172 -3.62 1.90 16.97
C ALA A 172 -2.69 2.21 18.14
N GLY A 173 -1.38 2.15 17.98
CA GLY A 173 -0.43 2.57 19.02
C GLY A 173 -0.57 4.06 19.39
N LEU A 174 -1.03 4.89 18.46
CA LEU A 174 -1.39 6.28 18.75
C LEU A 174 -2.48 6.37 19.83
N SER A 175 -3.46 5.46 19.83
CA SER A 175 -4.52 5.44 20.85
C SER A 175 -3.96 5.20 22.24
N LEU A 176 -3.05 4.25 22.39
CA LEU A 176 -2.37 3.99 23.66
C LEU A 176 -1.49 5.16 24.10
N SER A 177 -0.75 5.76 23.17
CA SER A 177 0.06 6.94 23.45
C SER A 177 -0.81 8.14 23.87
N TRP A 178 -1.92 8.35 23.17
CA TRP A 178 -2.89 9.38 23.51
C TRP A 178 -3.47 9.17 24.91
N PHE A 179 -3.90 7.94 25.23
CA PHE A 179 -4.43 7.60 26.57
C PHE A 179 -3.39 7.89 27.63
N ARG A 180 -2.17 7.36 27.49
CA ARG A 180 -1.08 7.57 28.43
C ARG A 180 -0.80 9.07 28.65
N ASN A 181 -0.69 9.82 27.57
CA ASN A 181 -0.31 11.24 27.65
C ASN A 181 -1.40 12.14 28.23
N ASN A 182 -2.67 11.70 28.24
CA ASN A 182 -3.77 12.51 28.77
C ASN A 182 -4.27 12.04 30.14
N PHE A 183 -4.22 10.73 30.42
CA PHE A 183 -4.85 10.15 31.61
C PHE A 183 -3.91 9.38 32.54
N ALA A 184 -2.72 9.00 32.06
CA ALA A 184 -1.80 8.15 32.80
C ALA A 184 -0.33 8.58 32.64
N LYS A 185 -0.06 9.89 32.72
CA LYS A 185 1.27 10.47 32.42
C LYS A 185 2.38 9.91 33.30
N ASP A 186 2.06 9.57 34.53
CA ASP A 186 3.01 9.09 35.54
C ASP A 186 3.28 7.58 35.43
N LEU A 187 2.54 6.86 34.55
CA LEU A 187 2.71 5.44 34.31
C LEU A 187 3.56 5.17 33.09
N SER A 188 4.44 4.18 33.20
CA SER A 188 5.09 3.56 32.05
C SER A 188 4.11 2.67 31.28
N TYR A 189 4.41 2.34 30.01
CA TYR A 189 3.57 1.40 29.25
C TYR A 189 3.48 0.03 29.92
N GLY A 190 4.58 -0.47 30.51
CA GLY A 190 4.58 -1.75 31.23
C GLY A 190 3.72 -1.74 32.50
N GLU A 191 3.54 -0.61 33.17
CA GLU A 191 2.61 -0.48 34.30
C GLU A 191 1.17 -0.44 33.80
N ILE A 192 0.89 0.23 32.68
CA ILE A 192 -0.44 0.20 32.04
C ILE A 192 -0.79 -1.22 31.63
N ASP A 193 0.12 -1.97 31.04
CA ASP A 193 -0.09 -3.36 30.64
C ASP A 193 -0.44 -4.24 31.85
N LYS A 194 0.28 -4.10 32.95
CA LYS A 194 -0.03 -4.83 34.20
C LYS A 194 -1.40 -4.50 34.77
N LEU A 195 -1.84 -3.25 34.70
CA LEU A 195 -3.21 -2.88 35.09
C LEU A 195 -4.24 -3.55 34.18
N CYS A 196 -3.96 -3.69 32.89
CA CYS A 196 -4.86 -4.35 31.93
C CYS A 196 -4.97 -5.87 32.17
N GLU A 197 -3.94 -6.55 32.71
CA GLU A 197 -3.95 -8.00 32.99
C GLU A 197 -5.10 -8.42 33.92
N SER A 198 -5.53 -7.56 34.81
CA SER A 198 -6.63 -7.82 35.76
C SER A 198 -8.03 -7.60 35.16
N ILE A 199 -8.13 -7.03 33.96
CA ILE A 199 -9.40 -6.68 33.33
C ILE A 199 -9.90 -7.88 32.51
N PRO A 200 -11.15 -8.29 32.64
CA PRO A 200 -11.69 -9.40 31.87
C PRO A 200 -11.74 -9.07 30.37
N ILE A 201 -11.61 -10.10 29.54
CA ILE A 201 -11.71 -9.96 28.07
C ILE A 201 -13.04 -9.28 27.72
N GLY A 202 -12.96 -8.24 26.88
CA GLY A 202 -14.11 -7.41 26.49
C GLY A 202 -14.34 -6.22 27.40
N ALA A 203 -13.46 -5.98 28.40
CA ALA A 203 -13.43 -4.78 29.27
C ALA A 203 -14.82 -4.36 29.74
N GLU A 204 -15.63 -5.31 30.21
CA GLU A 204 -17.02 -5.11 30.69
C GLU A 204 -17.93 -4.36 29.69
N LYS A 205 -17.67 -4.55 28.38
CA LYS A 205 -18.36 -3.91 27.24
C LYS A 205 -18.01 -2.42 27.04
N LEU A 206 -16.95 -1.92 27.68
CA LEU A 206 -16.42 -0.60 27.36
C LEU A 206 -15.82 -0.62 25.94
N ILE A 207 -16.30 0.27 25.08
CA ILE A 207 -15.83 0.40 23.69
C ILE A 207 -15.05 1.69 23.57
N TYR A 208 -13.84 1.57 23.04
CA TYR A 208 -13.02 2.71 22.64
C TYR A 208 -13.12 2.95 21.13
N LEU A 209 -13.40 4.17 20.73
CA LEU A 209 -13.47 4.57 19.33
C LEU A 209 -12.22 5.39 18.98
N PRO A 210 -11.32 4.90 18.10
CA PRO A 210 -10.01 5.49 17.84
C PRO A 210 -10.06 6.68 16.85
N TYR A 211 -11.01 7.58 16.99
CA TYR A 211 -11.18 8.75 16.13
C TYR A 211 -10.35 9.92 16.65
N LEU A 212 -9.02 9.79 16.58
CA LEU A 212 -8.08 10.81 17.04
C LEU A 212 -7.57 11.72 15.92
N MET A 213 -7.87 11.41 14.66
CA MET A 213 -7.45 12.13 13.46
C MET A 213 -8.63 12.38 12.54
#